data_6d12037f87ebace94884609b726d4fa9
#
_entry.id   6d12037f87ebace94884609b726d4fa9
#
_cell.length_a   1.000
_cell.length_b   1.000
_cell.length_c   1.000
_cell.angle_alpha   90.00
_cell.angle_beta   90.00
_cell.angle_gamma   90.00
#
_symmetry.space_group_name_H-M   'P 1'
#
loop_
_entity.id
_entity.type
_entity.pdbx_description
1 polymer ?
#
loop_
_entity_poly.entity_id
_entity_poly.type
_entity_poly.pdbx_seq_one_letter_code
_entity_poly.pdbx_strand_id
1 'polypeptide(L)'
;MMVAQKELLEKMYQLCELVANTGGVKEKLDLGDEIGFDAILKLDMLCFLAYLAASDGVISWKESRYIGELFDLHMTPDKLNNLIIEKDIYSTEFEQRTPMMMQIFVAFDNAIYNSPAAAEFEEELGDGLMKLYLILAKGLIESNDRTTDDMDENEEKDLKLYLGMLQNYIDENTERHHTDIITGYEKKQNSRESGGVTAPKKDQKSSGPVKAPRKKM
;
A
#
# COMPACT_ATOMS: atom_id res chain seq x y z
N MET A 1 9.58 -8.08 -13.30
CA MET A 1 8.68 -7.45 -12.32
C MET A 1 7.99 -6.22 -12.90
N MET A 2 8.67 -5.16 -13.30
CA MET A 2 8.09 -3.92 -13.86
C MET A 2 7.05 -4.15 -14.97
N VAL A 3 7.28 -5.07 -15.92
CA VAL A 3 6.34 -5.37 -17.01
C VAL A 3 4.99 -5.84 -16.46
N ALA A 4 4.99 -6.77 -15.50
CA ALA A 4 3.75 -7.28 -14.91
C ALA A 4 2.99 -6.21 -14.11
N GLN A 5 3.71 -5.28 -13.48
CA GLN A 5 3.12 -4.15 -12.76
C GLN A 5 2.46 -3.14 -13.72
N LYS A 6 3.12 -2.84 -14.85
CA LYS A 6 2.52 -2.02 -15.92
C LYS A 6 1.29 -2.68 -16.53
N GLU A 7 1.33 -3.98 -16.81
CA GLU A 7 0.17 -4.72 -17.32
C GLU A 7 -1.02 -4.68 -16.34
N LEU A 8 -0.73 -4.77 -15.03
CA LEU A 8 -1.78 -4.66 -14.01
C LEU A 8 -2.37 -3.23 -13.95
N LEU A 9 -1.51 -2.22 -14.04
CA LEU A 9 -1.93 -0.81 -14.07
C LEU A 9 -2.78 -0.52 -15.31
N GLU A 10 -2.40 -1.03 -16.48
CA GLU A 10 -3.19 -0.91 -17.72
C GLU A 10 -4.58 -1.57 -17.60
N LYS A 11 -4.67 -2.74 -16.99
CA LYS A 11 -5.98 -3.36 -16.71
C LYS A 11 -6.83 -2.48 -15.79
N MET A 12 -6.21 -1.86 -14.81
CA MET A 12 -6.94 -0.95 -13.92
C MET A 12 -7.41 0.32 -14.64
N TYR A 13 -6.63 0.86 -15.60
CA TYR A 13 -7.10 1.96 -16.46
C TYR A 13 -8.32 1.55 -17.29
N GLN A 14 -8.34 0.33 -17.85
CA GLN A 14 -9.51 -0.19 -18.58
C GLN A 14 -10.74 -0.32 -17.66
N LEU A 15 -10.55 -0.72 -16.39
CA LEU A 15 -11.63 -0.73 -15.41
C LEU A 15 -12.13 0.69 -15.08
N CYS A 16 -11.23 1.68 -15.01
CA CYS A 16 -11.62 3.08 -14.84
C CYS A 16 -12.55 3.56 -15.96
N GLU A 17 -12.23 3.22 -17.23
CA GLU A 17 -13.09 3.55 -18.36
C GLU A 17 -14.46 2.85 -18.29
N LEU A 18 -14.47 1.58 -17.89
CA LEU A 18 -15.70 0.83 -17.70
C LEU A 18 -16.60 1.47 -16.64
N VAL A 19 -16.03 1.80 -15.47
CA VAL A 19 -16.75 2.46 -14.37
C VAL A 19 -17.27 3.82 -14.78
N ALA A 20 -16.48 4.60 -15.52
CA ALA A 20 -16.87 5.91 -16.03
C ALA A 20 -18.08 5.84 -16.96
N ASN A 21 -18.20 4.75 -17.74
CA ASN A 21 -19.27 4.52 -18.71
C ASN A 21 -20.49 3.78 -18.13
N THR A 22 -20.37 3.16 -16.97
CA THR A 22 -21.42 2.35 -16.35
C THR A 22 -22.20 3.16 -15.30
N GLY A 23 -22.86 4.18 -15.72
CA GLY A 23 -23.98 4.86 -15.07
C GLY A 23 -23.91 5.30 -13.60
N GLY A 24 -23.92 6.59 -13.36
CA GLY A 24 -24.37 7.20 -12.13
C GLY A 24 -23.31 7.40 -11.04
N VAL A 25 -22.07 6.92 -11.20
CA VAL A 25 -21.03 7.14 -10.18
C VAL A 25 -20.54 8.57 -10.18
N LYS A 26 -20.41 9.19 -11.37
CA LYS A 26 -20.01 10.61 -11.49
C LYS A 26 -21.02 11.52 -10.83
N GLU A 27 -22.31 11.28 -11.09
CA GLU A 27 -23.40 12.06 -10.52
C GLU A 27 -23.50 11.87 -9.00
N LYS A 28 -23.30 10.64 -8.50
CA LYS A 28 -23.34 10.35 -7.05
C LYS A 28 -22.22 11.04 -6.28
N LEU A 29 -21.06 11.19 -6.90
CA LEU A 29 -19.88 11.78 -6.27
C LEU A 29 -19.67 13.25 -6.64
N ASP A 30 -20.62 13.85 -7.38
CA ASP A 30 -20.54 15.24 -7.88
C ASP A 30 -19.22 15.54 -8.64
N LEU A 31 -18.77 14.55 -9.42
CA LEU A 31 -17.54 14.65 -10.20
C LEU A 31 -17.87 15.29 -11.56
N GLY A 32 -17.16 16.37 -11.87
CA GLY A 32 -17.27 17.01 -13.19
C GLY A 32 -16.85 16.08 -14.32
N ASP A 33 -17.41 16.29 -15.51
CA ASP A 33 -17.14 15.47 -16.71
C ASP A 33 -15.73 15.64 -17.27
N GLU A 34 -14.98 16.64 -16.80
CA GLU A 34 -13.70 17.05 -17.39
C GLU A 34 -12.51 16.16 -16.98
N ILE A 35 -12.62 15.40 -15.88
CA ILE A 35 -11.50 14.59 -15.36
C ILE A 35 -11.77 13.10 -15.61
N GLY A 36 -10.89 12.44 -16.35
CA GLY A 36 -10.93 11.00 -16.54
C GLY A 36 -10.56 10.24 -15.25
N PHE A 37 -11.20 9.10 -15.01
CA PHE A 37 -10.91 8.26 -13.85
C PHE A 37 -9.49 7.66 -13.89
N ASP A 38 -8.94 7.43 -15.09
CA ASP A 38 -7.55 7.06 -15.32
C ASP A 38 -6.57 8.13 -14.81
N ALA A 39 -6.87 9.40 -15.01
CA ALA A 39 -6.06 10.52 -14.50
C ALA A 39 -6.12 10.60 -12.96
N ILE A 40 -7.30 10.35 -12.37
CA ILE A 40 -7.48 10.29 -10.92
C ILE A 40 -6.66 9.12 -10.36
N LEU A 41 -6.79 7.92 -10.94
CA LEU A 41 -6.02 6.75 -10.53
C LEU A 41 -4.52 7.01 -10.58
N LYS A 42 -4.04 7.58 -11.70
CA LYS A 42 -2.62 7.92 -11.88
C LYS A 42 -2.13 8.88 -10.80
N LEU A 43 -2.91 9.91 -10.49
CA LEU A 43 -2.54 10.89 -9.46
C LEU A 43 -2.52 10.26 -8.07
N ASP A 44 -3.55 9.50 -7.71
CA ASP A 44 -3.64 8.81 -6.41
C ASP A 44 -2.44 7.87 -6.20
N MET A 45 -2.10 7.05 -7.23
CA MET A 45 -0.95 6.15 -7.19
C MET A 45 0.39 6.89 -7.10
N LEU A 46 0.54 8.00 -7.83
CA LEU A 46 1.73 8.84 -7.76
C LEU A 46 1.93 9.44 -6.37
N CYS A 47 0.88 9.98 -5.77
CA CYS A 47 0.93 10.54 -4.41
C CYS A 47 1.27 9.47 -3.38
N PHE A 48 0.67 8.29 -3.48
CA PHE A 48 0.95 7.16 -2.59
C PHE A 48 2.40 6.68 -2.68
N LEU A 49 2.92 6.46 -3.90
CA LEU A 49 4.30 6.01 -4.07
C LEU A 49 5.32 7.10 -3.67
N ALA A 50 4.98 8.38 -3.87
CA ALA A 50 5.80 9.48 -3.36
C ALA A 50 5.80 9.53 -1.82
N TYR A 51 4.66 9.27 -1.18
CA TYR A 51 4.55 9.15 0.28
C TYR A 51 5.48 8.05 0.81
N LEU A 52 5.43 6.85 0.22
CA LEU A 52 6.28 5.74 0.64
C LEU A 52 7.77 6.02 0.38
N ALA A 53 8.13 6.53 -0.80
CA ALA A 53 9.52 6.85 -1.13
C ALA A 53 10.14 7.88 -0.19
N ALA A 54 9.33 8.63 0.51
CA ALA A 54 9.77 9.68 1.41
C ALA A 54 9.70 9.29 2.90
N SER A 55 9.26 8.07 3.22
CA SER A 55 9.03 7.60 4.60
C SER A 55 10.29 7.59 5.47
N ASP A 56 11.45 7.40 4.88
CA ASP A 56 12.76 7.46 5.53
C ASP A 56 13.42 8.86 5.53
N GLY A 57 12.72 9.85 4.93
CA GLY A 57 13.18 11.23 4.80
C GLY A 57 14.14 11.49 3.64
N VAL A 58 14.46 10.49 2.80
CA VAL A 58 15.39 10.60 1.67
C VAL A 58 14.86 9.87 0.44
N ILE A 59 14.48 10.60 -0.59
CA ILE A 59 14.09 10.01 -1.86
C ILE A 59 15.31 9.64 -2.69
N SER A 60 15.48 8.37 -3.00
CA SER A 60 16.58 7.87 -3.81
C SER A 60 16.33 8.04 -5.32
N TRP A 61 17.41 7.98 -6.12
CA TRP A 61 17.33 7.93 -7.57
C TRP A 61 16.66 6.64 -8.07
N LYS A 62 16.77 5.53 -7.34
CA LYS A 62 16.17 4.24 -7.70
C LYS A 62 14.66 4.30 -7.56
N GLU A 63 14.15 4.82 -6.47
CA GLU A 63 12.71 5.04 -6.23
C GLU A 63 12.11 5.99 -7.26
N SER A 64 12.77 7.14 -7.48
CA SER A 64 12.35 8.11 -8.49
C SER A 64 12.30 7.48 -9.89
N ARG A 65 13.29 6.65 -10.22
CA ARG A 65 13.35 5.92 -11.49
C ARG A 65 12.24 4.88 -11.58
N TYR A 66 12.01 4.11 -10.52
CA TYR A 66 10.93 3.12 -10.48
C TYR A 66 9.57 3.79 -10.75
N ILE A 67 9.26 4.87 -10.04
CA ILE A 67 8.02 5.64 -10.22
C ILE A 67 7.95 6.21 -11.65
N GLY A 68 9.05 6.77 -12.13
CA GLY A 68 9.14 7.31 -13.48
C GLY A 68 8.88 6.24 -14.57
N GLU A 69 9.51 5.08 -14.46
CA GLU A 69 9.33 3.96 -15.39
C GLU A 69 7.90 3.41 -15.33
N LEU A 70 7.28 3.33 -14.15
CA LEU A 70 5.93 2.82 -13.98
C LEU A 70 4.88 3.66 -14.72
N PHE A 71 5.01 4.99 -14.67
CA PHE A 71 4.03 5.93 -15.23
C PHE A 71 4.47 6.58 -16.56
N ASP A 72 5.58 6.12 -17.14
CA ASP A 72 6.22 6.70 -18.34
C ASP A 72 6.49 8.21 -18.17
N LEU A 73 7.02 8.59 -16.99
CA LEU A 73 7.38 9.95 -16.62
C LEU A 73 8.89 10.09 -16.43
N HIS A 74 9.43 11.25 -16.80
CA HIS A 74 10.78 11.59 -16.39
C HIS A 74 10.78 12.11 -14.95
N MET A 75 10.97 11.19 -13.98
CA MET A 75 10.93 11.49 -12.55
C MET A 75 12.35 11.60 -11.97
N THR A 76 12.54 12.54 -11.06
CA THR A 76 13.78 12.76 -10.30
C THR A 76 13.44 12.96 -8.83
N PRO A 77 14.37 12.78 -7.87
CA PRO A 77 14.13 13.05 -6.46
C PRO A 77 13.55 14.46 -6.22
N ASP A 78 14.09 15.48 -6.89
CA ASP A 78 13.59 16.86 -6.76
C ASP A 78 12.15 17.01 -7.22
N LYS A 79 11.76 16.33 -8.32
CA LYS A 79 10.38 16.37 -8.82
C LYS A 79 9.43 15.67 -7.86
N LEU A 80 9.83 14.56 -7.25
CA LEU A 80 9.02 13.90 -6.22
C LEU A 80 8.90 14.77 -4.97
N ASN A 81 9.98 15.38 -4.50
CA ASN A 81 9.92 16.34 -3.40
C ASN A 81 8.96 17.50 -3.68
N ASN A 82 9.00 18.06 -4.89
CA ASN A 82 8.06 19.10 -5.28
C ASN A 82 6.61 18.61 -5.26
N LEU A 83 6.34 17.42 -5.76
CA LEU A 83 5.01 16.81 -5.71
C LEU A 83 4.52 16.66 -4.26
N ILE A 84 5.38 16.19 -3.36
CA ILE A 84 5.08 16.03 -1.93
C ILE A 84 4.68 17.37 -1.31
N ILE A 85 5.44 18.42 -1.60
CA ILE A 85 5.17 19.79 -1.10
C ILE A 85 3.86 20.34 -1.69
N GLU A 86 3.68 20.24 -3.01
CA GLU A 86 2.50 20.77 -3.71
C GLU A 86 1.20 20.07 -3.30
N LYS A 87 1.28 18.79 -2.97
CA LYS A 87 0.12 17.97 -2.57
C LYS A 87 -0.03 17.79 -1.07
N ASP A 88 0.88 18.39 -0.30
CA ASP A 88 0.92 18.29 1.17
C ASP A 88 0.88 16.83 1.68
N ILE A 89 1.68 15.97 1.02
CA ILE A 89 1.65 14.52 1.20
C ILE A 89 2.09 14.08 2.60
N TYR A 90 2.88 14.90 3.31
CA TYR A 90 3.30 14.63 4.69
C TYR A 90 2.36 15.18 5.75
N SER A 91 1.25 15.77 5.36
CA SER A 91 0.28 16.24 6.35
C SER A 91 -0.50 15.07 6.96
N THR A 92 -0.91 15.24 8.20
CA THR A 92 -1.83 14.29 8.87
C THR A 92 -3.14 14.14 8.08
N GLU A 93 -3.54 15.17 7.34
CA GLU A 93 -4.71 15.13 6.48
C GLU A 93 -4.51 14.18 5.29
N PHE A 94 -3.31 14.13 4.70
CA PHE A 94 -3.03 13.18 3.63
C PHE A 94 -3.06 11.73 4.12
N GLU A 95 -2.44 11.45 5.27
CA GLU A 95 -2.43 10.10 5.87
C GLU A 95 -3.83 9.59 6.22
N GLN A 96 -4.77 10.49 6.48
CA GLN A 96 -6.17 10.17 6.80
C GLN A 96 -7.10 10.26 5.59
N ARG A 97 -6.60 10.73 4.47
CA ARG A 97 -7.39 10.96 3.26
C ARG A 97 -7.52 9.70 2.43
N THR A 98 -8.74 9.18 2.31
CA THR A 98 -9.03 8.11 1.35
C THR A 98 -8.83 8.60 -0.09
N PRO A 99 -8.03 7.90 -0.92
CA PRO A 99 -7.86 8.23 -2.33
C PRO A 99 -9.19 8.32 -3.06
N MET A 100 -9.29 9.26 -3.99
CA MET A 100 -10.53 9.48 -4.73
C MET A 100 -10.93 8.24 -5.54
N MET A 101 -9.96 7.53 -6.13
CA MET A 101 -10.26 6.33 -6.91
C MET A 101 -10.81 5.20 -6.04
N MET A 102 -10.36 5.08 -4.78
CA MET A 102 -10.94 4.13 -3.82
C MET A 102 -12.41 4.47 -3.54
N GLN A 103 -12.73 5.74 -3.34
CA GLN A 103 -14.11 6.18 -3.13
C GLN A 103 -14.99 5.87 -4.35
N ILE A 104 -14.47 6.10 -5.56
CA ILE A 104 -15.16 5.82 -6.83
C ILE A 104 -15.46 4.31 -6.96
N PHE A 105 -14.46 3.46 -6.73
CA PHE A 105 -14.62 2.01 -6.88
C PHE A 105 -15.56 1.42 -5.84
N VAL A 106 -15.45 1.81 -4.58
CA VAL A 106 -16.38 1.39 -3.52
C VAL A 106 -17.82 1.86 -3.83
N ALA A 107 -17.99 3.09 -4.32
CA ALA A 107 -19.32 3.58 -4.73
C ALA A 107 -19.88 2.80 -5.93
N PHE A 108 -19.04 2.37 -6.86
CA PHE A 108 -19.43 1.51 -7.98
C PHE A 108 -19.81 0.11 -7.51
N ASP A 109 -18.99 -0.54 -6.68
CA ASP A 109 -19.26 -1.85 -6.09
C ASP A 109 -20.63 -1.87 -5.40
N ASN A 110 -20.94 -0.85 -4.59
CA ASN A 110 -22.25 -0.70 -3.97
C ASN A 110 -23.39 -0.48 -4.98
N ALA A 111 -23.12 0.27 -6.05
CA ALA A 111 -24.14 0.54 -7.08
C ALA A 111 -24.56 -0.71 -7.84
N ILE A 112 -23.64 -1.67 -8.06
CA ILE A 112 -23.89 -2.89 -8.80
C ILE A 112 -24.23 -4.10 -7.89
N TYR A 113 -24.08 -3.99 -6.58
CA TYR A 113 -24.15 -5.07 -5.60
C TYR A 113 -25.33 -6.05 -5.81
N ASN A 114 -26.53 -5.55 -6.06
CA ASN A 114 -27.73 -6.34 -6.28
C ASN A 114 -28.09 -6.49 -7.77
N SER A 115 -27.18 -6.17 -8.68
CA SER A 115 -27.41 -6.24 -10.12
C SER A 115 -26.76 -7.48 -10.74
N PRO A 116 -27.26 -7.97 -11.90
CA PRO A 116 -26.58 -9.01 -12.66
C PRO A 116 -25.14 -8.66 -13.06
N ALA A 117 -24.83 -7.37 -13.19
CA ALA A 117 -23.49 -6.89 -13.52
C ALA A 117 -22.44 -7.25 -12.44
N ALA A 118 -22.85 -7.40 -11.18
CA ALA A 118 -21.93 -7.83 -10.12
C ALA A 118 -21.30 -9.21 -10.40
N ALA A 119 -22.00 -10.09 -11.12
CA ALA A 119 -21.50 -11.42 -11.45
C ALA A 119 -20.43 -11.41 -12.57
N GLU A 120 -20.24 -10.29 -13.26
CA GLU A 120 -19.22 -10.12 -14.30
C GLU A 120 -17.84 -9.82 -13.71
N PHE A 121 -17.77 -9.41 -12.44
CA PHE A 121 -16.53 -9.12 -11.74
C PHE A 121 -16.13 -10.30 -10.85
N GLU A 122 -14.89 -10.78 -10.97
CA GLU A 122 -14.35 -11.86 -10.14
C GLU A 122 -14.14 -11.42 -8.68
N GLU A 123 -13.89 -10.12 -8.49
CA GLU A 123 -13.71 -9.49 -7.18
C GLU A 123 -14.26 -8.07 -7.20
N GLU A 124 -14.46 -7.48 -6.03
CA GLU A 124 -14.81 -6.08 -5.89
C GLU A 124 -13.67 -5.17 -6.32
N LEU A 125 -14.00 -4.05 -6.96
CA LEU A 125 -13.00 -3.12 -7.50
C LEU A 125 -12.19 -2.44 -6.39
N GLY A 126 -12.80 -2.18 -5.23
CA GLY A 126 -12.11 -1.67 -4.04
C GLY A 126 -10.99 -2.61 -3.59
N ASP A 127 -11.27 -3.92 -3.50
CA ASP A 127 -10.29 -4.95 -3.16
C ASP A 127 -9.19 -5.09 -4.23
N GLY A 128 -9.58 -5.06 -5.50
CA GLY A 128 -8.66 -5.07 -6.64
C GLY A 128 -7.70 -3.89 -6.62
N LEU A 129 -8.22 -2.69 -6.32
CA LEU A 129 -7.42 -1.48 -6.18
C LEU A 129 -6.44 -1.59 -5.01
N MET A 130 -6.86 -2.11 -3.85
CA MET A 130 -5.98 -2.31 -2.70
C MET A 130 -4.84 -3.30 -3.00
N LYS A 131 -5.11 -4.37 -3.77
CA LYS A 131 -4.06 -5.27 -4.26
C LYS A 131 -3.07 -4.56 -5.17
N LEU A 132 -3.54 -3.65 -6.02
CA LEU A 132 -2.67 -2.83 -6.87
C LEU A 132 -1.74 -1.97 -6.00
N TYR A 133 -2.26 -1.25 -5.00
CA TYR A 133 -1.45 -0.48 -4.04
C TYR A 133 -0.34 -1.34 -3.42
N LEU A 134 -0.69 -2.52 -2.92
CA LEU A 134 0.27 -3.45 -2.31
C LEU A 134 1.36 -3.91 -3.29
N ILE A 135 1.00 -4.25 -4.53
CA ILE A 135 1.94 -4.75 -5.54
C ILE A 135 2.90 -3.66 -5.98
N LEU A 136 2.41 -2.44 -6.19
CA LEU A 136 3.25 -1.30 -6.58
C LEU A 136 4.19 -0.87 -5.46
N ALA A 137 3.70 -0.82 -4.21
CA ALA A 137 4.52 -0.54 -3.04
C ALA A 137 5.67 -1.55 -2.86
N LYS A 138 5.39 -2.84 -2.98
CA LYS A 138 6.43 -3.87 -2.93
C LYS A 138 7.48 -3.69 -4.01
N GLY A 139 7.07 -3.33 -5.23
CA GLY A 139 8.01 -3.05 -6.30
C GLY A 139 8.89 -1.83 -6.02
N LEU A 140 8.35 -0.79 -5.37
CA LEU A 140 9.12 0.36 -4.92
C LEU A 140 10.17 -0.05 -3.88
N ILE A 141 9.75 -0.71 -2.80
CA ILE A 141 10.61 -1.18 -1.71
C ILE A 141 11.74 -2.09 -2.26
N GLU A 142 11.38 -3.06 -3.10
CA GLU A 142 12.36 -3.97 -3.73
C GLU A 142 13.31 -3.25 -4.71
N SER A 143 12.91 -2.12 -5.30
CA SER A 143 13.78 -1.32 -6.17
C SER A 143 14.92 -0.66 -5.42
N ASN A 144 14.78 -0.51 -4.12
CA ASN A 144 15.65 0.29 -3.27
C ASN A 144 16.85 -0.49 -2.76
N ASP A 145 17.31 -1.58 -3.25
CA ASP A 145 18.58 -2.32 -2.99
C ASP A 145 19.43 -1.84 -1.77
N ARG A 146 18.78 -1.33 -0.73
CA ARG A 146 19.47 -0.80 0.43
C ARG A 146 19.83 -1.94 1.37
N THR A 147 21.10 -1.99 1.74
CA THR A 147 21.68 -2.97 2.68
C THR A 147 21.49 -2.57 4.15
N THR A 148 20.66 -1.57 4.44
CA THR A 148 20.41 -1.10 5.81
C THR A 148 18.99 -1.43 6.21
N ASP A 149 18.84 -2.40 7.11
CA ASP A 149 17.57 -2.95 7.62
C ASP A 149 16.59 -1.88 8.16
N ASP A 150 17.11 -0.77 8.70
CA ASP A 150 16.28 0.26 9.36
C ASP A 150 15.41 1.11 8.39
N MET A 151 15.78 1.18 7.11
CA MET A 151 15.09 2.01 6.12
C MET A 151 13.89 1.29 5.50
N ASP A 152 14.02 -0.02 5.28
CA ASP A 152 12.92 -0.86 4.80
C ASP A 152 11.80 -0.99 5.84
N GLU A 153 12.13 -0.93 7.15
CA GLU A 153 11.14 -0.98 8.24
C GLU A 153 10.19 0.22 8.26
N ASN A 154 10.65 1.43 7.91
CA ASN A 154 9.79 2.61 7.86
C ASN A 154 8.82 2.55 6.68
N GLU A 155 9.30 2.17 5.49
CA GLU A 155 8.46 1.99 4.30
C GLU A 155 7.39 0.90 4.54
N GLU A 156 7.77 -0.23 5.14
CA GLU A 156 6.82 -1.29 5.48
C GLU A 156 5.79 -0.86 6.53
N LYS A 157 6.22 -0.07 7.52
CA LYS A 157 5.33 0.48 8.55
C LYS A 157 4.31 1.44 7.95
N ASP A 158 4.75 2.38 7.13
CA ASP A 158 3.89 3.36 6.49
C ASP A 158 2.95 2.68 5.47
N LEU A 159 3.45 1.67 4.74
CA LEU A 159 2.61 0.83 3.89
C LEU A 159 1.49 0.14 4.69
N LYS A 160 1.81 -0.46 5.83
CA LYS A 160 0.81 -1.12 6.70
C LYS A 160 -0.23 -0.15 7.23
N LEU A 161 0.19 1.04 7.65
CA LEU A 161 -0.72 2.09 8.13
C LEU A 161 -1.67 2.53 7.00
N TYR A 162 -1.13 2.79 5.82
CA TYR A 162 -1.92 3.24 4.68
C TYR A 162 -2.91 2.17 4.21
N LEU A 163 -2.47 0.92 4.04
CA LEU A 163 -3.35 -0.19 3.69
C LEU A 163 -4.41 -0.45 4.77
N GLY A 164 -4.06 -0.29 6.05
CA GLY A 164 -5.01 -0.39 7.16
C GLY A 164 -6.12 0.67 7.08
N MET A 165 -5.77 1.90 6.72
CA MET A 165 -6.73 2.97 6.48
C MET A 165 -7.65 2.63 5.29
N LEU A 166 -7.10 2.13 4.18
CA LEU A 166 -7.89 1.74 3.02
C LEU A 166 -8.84 0.58 3.34
N GLN A 167 -8.37 -0.45 4.07
CA GLN A 167 -9.21 -1.57 4.49
C GLN A 167 -10.37 -1.10 5.36
N ASN A 168 -10.10 -0.25 6.36
CA ASN A 168 -11.15 0.30 7.22
C ASN A 168 -12.19 1.06 6.38
N TYR A 169 -11.74 1.86 5.40
CA TYR A 169 -12.67 2.57 4.53
C TYR A 169 -13.55 1.61 3.71
N ILE A 170 -12.97 0.55 3.15
CA ILE A 170 -13.71 -0.48 2.42
C ILE A 170 -14.74 -1.13 3.35
N ASP A 171 -14.32 -1.61 4.52
CA ASP A 171 -15.18 -2.33 5.49
C ASP A 171 -16.35 -1.46 5.98
N GLU A 172 -16.12 -0.16 6.16
CA GLU A 172 -17.14 0.78 6.62
C GLU A 172 -18.11 1.22 5.52
N ASN A 173 -17.71 1.14 4.24
CA ASN A 173 -18.45 1.73 3.12
C ASN A 173 -18.95 0.75 2.09
N THR A 174 -18.75 -0.57 2.26
CA THR A 174 -19.30 -1.58 1.35
C THR A 174 -20.35 -2.44 2.03
N GLU A 175 -21.28 -2.99 1.21
CA GLU A 175 -22.36 -3.89 1.67
C GLU A 175 -21.95 -5.36 1.65
N ARG A 176 -20.75 -5.69 1.16
CA ARG A 176 -20.23 -7.05 1.05
C ARG A 176 -19.20 -7.35 2.13
N HIS A 177 -19.00 -8.65 2.39
CA HIS A 177 -17.84 -9.10 3.17
C HIS A 177 -16.60 -9.13 2.28
N HIS A 178 -15.57 -8.44 2.71
CA HIS A 178 -14.30 -8.35 1.99
C HIS A 178 -13.30 -9.41 2.47
N THR A 179 -12.44 -9.85 1.55
CA THR A 179 -11.28 -10.64 1.91
C THR A 179 -10.28 -9.72 2.59
N ASP A 180 -9.92 -10.01 3.84
CA ASP A 180 -8.91 -9.28 4.58
C ASP A 180 -7.51 -9.51 3.97
N ILE A 181 -7.09 -8.58 3.11
CA ILE A 181 -5.83 -8.65 2.39
C ILE A 181 -4.64 -8.43 3.34
N ILE A 182 -4.84 -7.62 4.39
CA ILE A 182 -3.80 -7.26 5.37
C ILE A 182 -3.46 -8.43 6.28
N THR A 183 -4.48 -9.14 6.82
CA THR A 183 -4.24 -10.33 7.65
C THR A 183 -3.59 -11.46 6.86
N GLY A 184 -3.85 -11.57 5.57
CA GLY A 184 -3.15 -12.51 4.69
C GLY A 184 -1.66 -12.18 4.56
N TYR A 185 -1.30 -10.90 4.59
CA TYR A 185 0.08 -10.43 4.57
C TYR A 185 0.80 -10.70 5.90
N GLU A 186 0.18 -10.37 7.03
CA GLU A 186 0.73 -10.59 8.37
C GLU A 186 0.90 -12.09 8.70
N LYS A 187 -0.06 -12.95 8.31
CA LYS A 187 0.06 -14.40 8.48
C LYS A 187 1.26 -14.98 7.72
N LYS A 188 1.61 -14.43 6.54
CA LYS A 188 2.79 -14.88 5.79
C LYS A 188 4.10 -14.42 6.43
N GLN A 189 4.15 -13.25 7.07
CA GLN A 189 5.32 -12.81 7.83
C GLN A 189 5.51 -13.63 9.10
N ASN A 190 4.48 -13.78 9.92
CA ASN A 190 4.53 -14.57 11.15
C ASN A 190 4.89 -16.06 10.92
N SER A 191 4.51 -16.63 9.76
CA SER A 191 4.92 -18.00 9.39
C SER A 191 6.39 -18.11 8.98
N ARG A 192 7.05 -17.01 8.58
CA ARG A 192 8.51 -16.99 8.34
C ARG A 192 9.31 -16.83 9.62
N GLU A 193 8.80 -16.08 10.60
CA GLU A 193 9.44 -15.91 11.92
C GLU A 193 9.32 -17.14 12.80
N SER A 194 8.25 -17.94 12.72
CA SER A 194 8.07 -19.16 13.51
C SER A 194 8.84 -20.38 13.01
N GLY A 195 9.52 -20.30 11.86
CA GLY A 195 10.30 -21.38 11.24
C GLY A 195 11.77 -21.45 11.64
N GLY A 196 12.23 -20.68 12.61
CA GLY A 196 13.65 -20.54 12.96
C GLY A 196 14.03 -21.07 14.34
N VAL A 197 14.74 -22.19 14.34
CA VAL A 197 15.74 -22.61 15.33
C VAL A 197 15.23 -23.13 16.69
N THR A 198 15.01 -24.42 16.75
CA THR A 198 15.19 -25.19 17.98
C THR A 198 16.66 -25.13 18.43
N ALA A 199 16.94 -24.31 19.45
CA ALA A 199 18.24 -24.26 20.08
C ALA A 199 18.54 -25.63 20.78
N PRO A 200 19.77 -26.17 20.69
CA PRO A 200 20.11 -27.42 21.36
C PRO A 200 20.08 -27.24 22.88
N LYS A 201 19.42 -28.16 23.58
CA LYS A 201 19.42 -28.25 25.06
C LYS A 201 20.85 -28.34 25.56
N LYS A 202 21.32 -27.33 26.29
CA LYS A 202 22.54 -27.42 27.11
C LYS A 202 22.21 -28.10 28.41
N ASP A 203 22.92 -29.20 28.68
CA ASP A 203 22.91 -29.93 29.95
C ASP A 203 23.24 -28.99 31.12
N GLN A 204 22.34 -28.94 32.10
CA GLN A 204 22.58 -28.29 33.38
C GLN A 204 23.56 -29.14 34.21
N LYS A 205 24.82 -28.70 34.31
CA LYS A 205 25.69 -29.10 35.42
C LYS A 205 25.50 -28.14 36.59
N SER A 206 25.02 -28.69 37.69
CA SER A 206 24.93 -28.07 39.00
C SER A 206 26.30 -27.60 39.51
N SER A 207 26.41 -26.32 39.88
CA SER A 207 27.47 -25.83 40.75
C SER A 207 26.87 -24.86 41.78
N GLY A 208 27.16 -25.18 43.05
CA GLY A 208 26.59 -24.58 44.24
C GLY A 208 26.98 -23.12 44.51
N PRO A 209 26.48 -22.56 45.62
CA PRO A 209 26.51 -21.11 45.87
C PRO A 209 27.89 -20.62 46.30
N VAL A 210 28.43 -19.62 45.61
CA VAL A 210 29.63 -18.87 46.00
C VAL A 210 29.25 -17.72 46.94
N LYS A 211 29.82 -17.74 48.16
CA LYS A 211 29.65 -16.70 49.19
C LYS A 211 30.33 -15.39 48.78
N ALA A 212 29.64 -14.26 48.98
CA ALA A 212 30.16 -12.93 48.79
C ALA A 212 31.19 -12.54 49.88
N PRO A 213 32.26 -11.78 49.56
CA PRO A 213 33.20 -11.26 50.55
C PRO A 213 32.66 -9.99 51.24
N ARG A 214 32.83 -9.97 52.59
CA ARG A 214 32.53 -8.84 53.47
C ARG A 214 33.51 -7.69 53.25
N LYS A 215 33.00 -6.44 53.11
CA LYS A 215 33.76 -5.19 53.25
C LYS A 215 34.24 -5.05 54.69
N LYS A 216 35.54 -4.87 54.88
CA LYS A 216 36.12 -4.27 56.10
C LYS A 216 36.25 -2.77 55.93
N MET A 217 35.98 -2.09 57.04
CA MET A 217 36.18 -0.65 57.24
C MET A 217 37.58 -0.19 56.89
#